data_95f6fbbf8ac63f67826fa1f43f5fe44c
#
_entry.id   95f6fbbf8ac63f67826fa1f43f5fe44c
#
_cell.length_a   1.000
_cell.length_b   1.000
_cell.length_c   1.000
_cell.angle_alpha   90.00
_cell.angle_beta   90.00
_cell.angle_gamma   90.00
#
_symmetry.space_group_name_H-M   'P 1'
#
loop_
_entity.id
_entity.type
_entity.pdbx_description
1 polymer ?
#
loop_
_entity_poly.entity_id
_entity_poly.type
_entity_poly.pdbx_seq_one_letter_code
_entity_poly.pdbx_strand_id
1 'polypeptide(L)'
;TGAVLQSAFCADFTIAMGARKIALYADSAKDFVGRIKLANLGVCADIFARHMGEITDKISLNSSKNLEQISTNSKANFREKSQILTNTNTPFCDTFLLQKRDLILPLRHKQNTNKGDFGHVFIALGQMNGAGIIAANASHAMGAGRVSLVKLPLQNGVCEAKNEPQIPPILMQKNSFKGADVIIAGCGLGEAKFDLNLLTNTRCVIDADLCYKSEILELLCGKNGVIITPHPKEFCALLKNANIAEVSVREIQQNRFYFARKFSTKFNVTLVLKGANTLIANKGEIYVMAHGTSALAKGGSGDALCGVIGAYLAQGFSPLSSAINGTLAHALAAKKALKKMRINDYALDANDIIKGLKWL
;
A
#
# COMPACT_ATOMS: atom_id res chain seq x y z
N THR A 1 -4.24 18.57 12.52
CA THR A 1 -5.08 18.69 11.33
C THR A 1 -4.28 18.45 10.04
N GLY A 2 -3.05 18.97 9.84
CA GLY A 2 -2.27 18.84 8.60
C GLY A 2 -2.71 19.78 7.47
N ALA A 3 -3.67 20.67 7.71
CA ALA A 3 -4.00 21.73 6.77
C ALA A 3 -2.87 22.77 6.71
N VAL A 4 -2.53 23.22 5.49
CA VAL A 4 -1.54 24.27 5.27
C VAL A 4 -2.26 25.62 5.20
N LEU A 5 -1.79 26.59 6.00
CA LEU A 5 -2.32 27.95 6.00
C LEU A 5 -1.83 28.71 4.75
N GLN A 6 -2.57 29.71 4.30
CA GLN A 6 -2.21 30.52 3.12
C GLN A 6 -0.85 31.22 3.26
N SER A 7 -0.45 31.54 4.50
CA SER A 7 0.83 32.20 4.82
C SER A 7 1.96 31.22 5.18
N ALA A 8 1.80 29.90 4.93
CA ALA A 8 2.85 28.93 5.20
C ALA A 8 4.03 29.16 4.27
N PHE A 9 5.24 29.19 4.81
CA PHE A 9 6.48 29.25 4.02
C PHE A 9 7.05 27.84 3.78
N CYS A 10 7.79 27.67 2.69
CA CYS A 10 8.52 26.45 2.39
C CYS A 10 9.84 26.42 3.18
N ALA A 11 10.03 25.41 3.98
CA ALA A 11 11.24 25.23 4.79
C ALA A 11 12.17 24.19 4.15
N ASP A 12 13.47 24.42 4.14
CA ASP A 12 14.47 23.41 3.80
C ASP A 12 14.55 22.34 4.88
N PHE A 13 14.38 22.77 6.14
CA PHE A 13 14.41 21.91 7.33
C PHE A 13 13.31 22.27 8.32
N THR A 14 12.65 21.26 8.83
CA THR A 14 11.74 21.37 9.97
C THR A 14 12.32 20.60 11.15
N ILE A 15 12.49 21.28 12.28
CA ILE A 15 12.96 20.65 13.52
C ILE A 15 11.74 20.36 14.40
N ALA A 16 11.42 19.08 14.57
CA ALA A 16 10.38 18.64 15.48
C ALA A 16 10.99 18.44 16.88
N MET A 17 10.45 19.16 17.86
CA MET A 17 10.91 19.10 19.24
C MET A 17 10.26 17.93 19.98
N GLY A 18 11.07 17.08 20.60
CA GLY A 18 10.67 15.95 21.44
C GLY A 18 10.07 14.76 20.68
N ALA A 19 9.05 14.98 19.83
CA ALA A 19 8.38 13.92 19.08
C ALA A 19 8.01 14.38 17.66
N ARG A 20 7.96 13.44 16.72
CA ARG A 20 7.43 13.69 15.38
C ARG A 20 5.91 13.95 15.44
N LYS A 21 5.45 14.98 14.76
CA LYS A 21 4.03 15.35 14.70
C LYS A 21 3.39 14.78 13.44
N ILE A 22 2.25 14.11 13.56
CA ILE A 22 1.52 13.52 12.42
C ILE A 22 1.24 14.56 11.32
N ALA A 23 0.93 15.80 11.71
CA ALA A 23 0.66 16.89 10.77
C ALA A 23 1.82 17.16 9.77
N LEU A 24 3.06 16.92 10.15
CA LEU A 24 4.22 17.08 9.27
C LEU A 24 4.28 16.03 8.15
N TYR A 25 3.50 14.96 8.28
CA TYR A 25 3.43 13.86 7.31
C TYR A 25 2.13 13.82 6.52
N ALA A 26 1.27 14.84 6.68
CA ALA A 26 0.14 15.05 5.78
C ALA A 26 0.63 15.38 4.36
N ASP A 27 -0.10 14.93 3.33
CA ASP A 27 0.31 15.15 1.93
C ASP A 27 0.51 16.63 1.62
N SER A 28 -0.42 17.48 2.06
CA SER A 28 -0.37 18.93 1.87
C SER A 28 0.82 19.60 2.56
N ALA A 29 1.37 19.00 3.61
CA ALA A 29 2.52 19.54 4.32
C ALA A 29 3.86 19.22 3.62
N LYS A 30 3.89 18.20 2.74
CA LYS A 30 5.15 17.68 2.18
C LYS A 30 5.98 18.72 1.43
N ASP A 31 5.31 19.63 0.72
CA ASP A 31 5.98 20.69 -0.06
C ASP A 31 6.50 21.85 0.82
N PHE A 32 6.06 21.90 2.09
CA PHE A 32 6.41 23.00 3.02
C PHE A 32 7.41 22.60 4.10
N VAL A 33 7.46 21.34 4.49
CA VAL A 33 8.24 20.92 5.68
C VAL A 33 9.71 20.62 5.38
N GLY A 34 10.11 20.46 4.13
CA GLY A 34 11.47 20.09 3.76
C GLY A 34 11.94 18.81 4.47
N ARG A 35 13.19 18.81 4.96
CA ARG A 35 13.75 17.68 5.72
C ARG A 35 13.36 17.77 7.19
N ILE A 36 12.62 16.79 7.69
CA ILE A 36 12.21 16.75 9.10
C ILE A 36 13.32 16.14 9.94
N LYS A 37 13.81 16.89 10.93
CA LYS A 37 14.75 16.43 11.96
C LYS A 37 14.04 16.40 13.31
N LEU A 38 14.34 15.39 14.13
CA LEU A 38 13.88 15.31 15.50
C LEU A 38 14.98 15.85 16.43
N ALA A 39 14.65 16.89 17.19
CA ALA A 39 15.50 17.37 18.29
C ALA A 39 15.07 16.66 19.57
N ASN A 40 16.01 15.96 20.20
CA ASN A 40 15.81 15.36 21.51
C ASN A 40 15.80 16.48 22.57
N LEU A 41 14.77 16.49 23.43
CA LEU A 41 14.66 17.45 24.55
C LEU A 41 15.40 16.98 25.82
N GLY A 42 16.17 15.90 25.74
CA GLY A 42 16.81 15.31 26.91
C GLY A 42 15.86 14.58 27.86
N VAL A 43 14.57 14.49 27.49
CA VAL A 43 13.59 13.71 28.24
C VAL A 43 13.65 12.26 27.79
N CYS A 44 13.77 11.34 28.74
CA CYS A 44 13.73 9.90 28.44
C CYS A 44 12.40 9.56 27.76
N ALA A 45 12.50 8.83 26.64
CA ALA A 45 11.31 8.42 25.87
C ALA A 45 10.30 7.64 26.73
N ASP A 46 10.78 6.87 27.70
CA ASP A 46 9.95 6.08 28.62
C ASP A 46 9.20 6.96 29.63
N ILE A 47 9.79 8.08 30.07
CA ILE A 47 9.12 9.05 30.93
C ILE A 47 8.02 9.78 30.14
N PHE A 48 8.31 10.19 28.90
CA PHE A 48 7.33 10.83 28.04
C PHE A 48 6.15 9.90 27.73
N ALA A 49 6.45 8.63 27.43
CA ALA A 49 5.44 7.63 27.14
C ALA A 49 4.56 7.30 28.36
N ARG A 50 5.13 7.22 29.58
CA ARG A 50 4.37 7.03 30.82
C ARG A 50 3.39 8.18 31.09
N HIS A 51 3.84 9.43 30.98
CA HIS A 51 2.97 10.60 31.17
C HIS A 51 1.83 10.67 30.14
N MET A 52 2.09 10.29 28.87
CA MET A 52 1.05 10.22 27.86
C MET A 52 0.07 9.07 28.13
N GLY A 53 0.53 7.94 28.70
CA GLY A 53 -0.32 6.85 29.16
C GLY A 53 -1.28 7.25 30.26
N GLU A 54 -0.79 7.94 31.29
CA GLU A 54 -1.63 8.45 32.41
C GLU A 54 -2.71 9.45 31.97
N ILE A 55 -2.43 10.26 30.93
CA ILE A 55 -3.41 11.18 30.35
C ILE A 55 -4.50 10.43 29.57
N THR A 56 -4.12 9.37 28.83
CA THR A 56 -5.08 8.55 28.05
C THR A 56 -5.93 7.69 28.97
N ASP A 57 -5.39 7.15 30.06
CA ASP A 57 -6.17 6.38 31.04
C ASP A 57 -7.25 7.22 31.72
N LYS A 58 -6.98 8.50 32.00
CA LYS A 58 -7.98 9.45 32.51
C LYS A 58 -9.09 9.78 31.51
N ILE A 59 -8.83 9.67 30.22
CA ILE A 59 -9.81 9.89 29.14
C ILE A 59 -10.61 8.62 28.85
N SER A 60 -9.99 7.42 28.97
CA SER A 60 -10.62 6.13 28.66
C SER A 60 -11.51 5.59 29.81
N LEU A 61 -11.32 6.01 31.05
CA LEU A 61 -12.16 5.61 32.16
C LEU A 61 -13.64 6.09 32.05
N ASN A 62 -13.94 6.99 31.09
CA ASN A 62 -15.29 7.43 30.77
C ASN A 62 -15.97 6.72 29.61
N SER A 63 -15.33 5.77 28.96
CA SER A 63 -15.92 4.99 27.85
C SER A 63 -15.26 3.63 27.69
N SER A 64 -15.83 2.65 28.32
CA SER A 64 -15.92 1.26 27.88
C SER A 64 -15.61 0.18 28.92
N LYS A 65 -16.65 -0.45 29.32
CA LYS A 65 -16.66 -1.88 29.66
C LYS A 65 -16.81 -2.65 28.34
N ASN A 66 -16.00 -3.68 28.14
CA ASN A 66 -15.96 -4.73 27.11
C ASN A 66 -14.93 -4.53 25.99
N LEU A 67 -13.83 -5.27 26.14
CA LEU A 67 -13.13 -5.99 25.05
C LEU A 67 -12.03 -6.87 25.66
N GLU A 68 -12.36 -8.09 26.00
CA GLU A 68 -11.39 -9.14 26.29
C GLU A 68 -11.08 -9.97 25.02
N GLN A 69 -9.82 -10.31 24.88
CA GLN A 69 -9.21 -11.45 24.14
C GLN A 69 -9.33 -11.50 22.62
N ILE A 70 -8.26 -11.13 21.93
CA ILE A 70 -7.89 -11.73 20.63
C ILE A 70 -6.35 -11.92 20.55
N SER A 71 -5.99 -13.13 20.11
CA SER A 71 -4.71 -13.80 20.11
C SER A 71 -3.50 -13.08 19.45
N THR A 72 -2.34 -13.41 20.02
CA THR A 72 -1.04 -12.76 19.99
C THR A 72 -0.03 -13.25 18.93
N ASN A 73 -0.38 -13.96 17.86
CA ASN A 73 0.63 -14.67 17.06
C ASN A 73 1.12 -14.03 15.74
N SER A 74 0.55 -12.90 15.30
CA SER A 74 1.02 -12.22 14.06
C SER A 74 1.83 -10.93 14.29
N LYS A 75 1.94 -10.48 15.54
CA LYS A 75 2.61 -9.21 15.92
C LYS A 75 4.12 -9.35 16.14
N ALA A 76 4.62 -10.58 16.37
CA ALA A 76 5.97 -10.82 16.84
C ALA A 76 7.08 -10.45 15.82
N ASN A 77 6.90 -10.79 14.55
CA ASN A 77 7.99 -10.68 13.57
C ASN A 77 8.27 -9.27 13.05
N PHE A 78 7.33 -8.34 13.17
CA PHE A 78 7.53 -6.95 12.73
C PHE A 78 8.02 -6.04 13.88
N ARG A 79 7.60 -6.34 15.12
CA ARG A 79 8.04 -5.61 16.33
C ARG A 79 9.50 -5.85 16.70
N GLU A 80 10.05 -7.04 16.42
CA GLU A 80 11.43 -7.37 16.79
C GLU A 80 12.52 -6.59 16.03
N LYS A 81 12.23 -6.04 14.84
CA LYS A 81 13.22 -5.28 14.04
C LYS A 81 13.08 -3.77 14.13
N SER A 82 11.98 -3.25 14.60
CA SER A 82 11.79 -1.82 14.92
C SER A 82 12.11 -1.48 16.39
N GLN A 83 12.72 -2.41 17.12
CA GLN A 83 12.99 -2.39 18.55
C GLN A 83 14.02 -1.34 19.03
N ILE A 84 13.85 -0.09 18.64
CA ILE A 84 14.48 0.98 19.46
C ILE A 84 13.47 1.58 20.46
N LEU A 85 12.20 1.15 20.47
CA LEU A 85 11.17 1.71 21.36
C LEU A 85 10.13 0.72 21.90
N THR A 86 10.42 -0.58 22.02
CA THR A 86 9.38 -1.54 22.47
C THR A 86 9.82 -2.45 23.61
N ASN A 87 10.29 -1.86 24.70
CA ASN A 87 10.34 -2.56 25.97
C ASN A 87 9.60 -1.76 27.04
N THR A 88 8.35 -1.42 26.81
CA THR A 88 7.46 -0.95 27.85
C THR A 88 6.01 -1.22 27.45
N ASN A 89 5.18 -1.58 28.42
CA ASN A 89 3.71 -1.56 28.35
C ASN A 89 3.19 -0.13 28.10
N THR A 90 3.53 0.46 26.93
CA THR A 90 3.01 1.77 26.56
C THR A 90 1.76 1.60 25.72
N PRO A 91 0.62 2.09 26.20
CA PRO A 91 -0.60 2.11 25.41
C PRO A 91 -0.46 3.17 24.31
N PHE A 92 -0.80 2.76 23.07
CA PHE A 92 -1.26 3.61 21.98
C PHE A 92 -0.28 4.49 21.22
N CYS A 93 0.76 3.90 20.60
CA CYS A 93 1.17 4.42 19.29
C CYS A 93 0.51 3.58 18.21
N ASP A 94 -0.50 4.10 17.55
CA ASP A 94 -1.23 3.47 16.45
C ASP A 94 -0.79 3.98 15.07
N THR A 95 0.25 4.81 15.03
CA THR A 95 0.78 5.44 13.82
C THR A 95 2.31 5.34 13.80
N PHE A 96 2.85 4.68 12.78
CA PHE A 96 4.26 4.34 12.64
C PHE A 96 4.85 4.99 11.40
N LEU A 97 6.06 5.56 11.50
CA LEU A 97 6.81 6.07 10.35
C LEU A 97 7.77 5.01 9.84
N LEU A 98 7.54 4.54 8.61
CA LEU A 98 8.41 3.57 7.96
C LEU A 98 9.77 4.17 7.58
N GLN A 99 10.82 3.43 7.83
CA GLN A 99 12.20 3.74 7.48
C GLN A 99 12.69 2.83 6.35
N LYS A 100 13.75 3.22 5.65
CA LYS A 100 14.36 2.37 4.61
C LYS A 100 14.80 1.00 5.14
N ARG A 101 15.26 0.95 6.40
CA ARG A 101 15.70 -0.27 7.07
C ARG A 101 14.57 -1.25 7.37
N ASP A 102 13.32 -0.80 7.32
CA ASP A 102 12.15 -1.67 7.55
C ASP A 102 11.79 -2.49 6.30
N LEU A 103 12.45 -2.22 5.16
CA LEU A 103 12.30 -3.01 3.95
C LEU A 103 12.90 -4.40 4.13
N ILE A 104 12.06 -5.42 3.98
CA ILE A 104 12.46 -6.82 3.94
C ILE A 104 12.34 -7.28 2.48
N LEU A 105 13.48 -7.60 1.86
CA LEU A 105 13.48 -8.14 0.51
C LEU A 105 13.15 -9.64 0.52
N PRO A 106 12.45 -10.17 -0.51
CA PRO A 106 12.12 -11.58 -0.62
C PRO A 106 13.31 -12.40 -1.15
N LEU A 107 14.42 -12.40 -0.38
CA LEU A 107 15.66 -13.08 -0.74
C LEU A 107 15.48 -14.61 -0.72
N ARG A 108 16.12 -15.27 -1.68
CA ARG A 108 16.11 -16.74 -1.81
C ARG A 108 17.26 -17.34 -1.02
N HIS A 109 16.98 -17.86 0.18
CA HIS A 109 18.01 -18.41 1.07
C HIS A 109 18.31 -19.89 0.81
N LYS A 110 17.33 -20.64 0.28
CA LYS A 110 17.49 -22.08 -0.01
C LYS A 110 17.99 -22.27 -1.44
N GLN A 111 18.93 -23.20 -1.63
CA GLN A 111 19.46 -23.56 -2.96
C GLN A 111 18.55 -24.55 -3.69
N ASN A 112 18.02 -25.54 -2.95
CA ASN A 112 17.06 -26.49 -3.50
C ASN A 112 15.65 -25.90 -3.51
N THR A 113 15.33 -25.18 -4.60
CA THR A 113 14.04 -24.50 -4.78
C THR A 113 13.59 -24.59 -6.23
N ASN A 114 12.29 -24.46 -6.44
CA ASN A 114 11.66 -24.42 -7.74
C ASN A 114 10.74 -23.19 -7.87
N LYS A 115 10.29 -22.88 -9.09
CA LYS A 115 9.43 -21.71 -9.33
C LYS A 115 8.11 -21.71 -8.56
N GLY A 116 7.62 -22.89 -8.13
CA GLY A 116 6.39 -23.00 -7.34
C GLY A 116 6.54 -22.46 -5.91
N ASP A 117 7.75 -22.53 -5.35
CA ASP A 117 8.03 -22.10 -3.97
C ASP A 117 7.91 -20.57 -3.79
N PHE A 118 7.89 -19.80 -4.88
CA PHE A 118 7.80 -18.35 -4.88
C PHE A 118 6.45 -17.80 -5.38
N GLY A 119 5.43 -18.68 -5.38
CA GLY A 119 4.05 -18.36 -5.68
C GLY A 119 3.74 -18.06 -7.15
N HIS A 120 2.44 -17.99 -7.42
CA HIS A 120 1.89 -17.73 -8.75
C HIS A 120 0.93 -16.54 -8.70
N VAL A 121 1.33 -15.43 -9.30
CA VAL A 121 0.49 -14.23 -9.44
C VAL A 121 -0.29 -14.30 -10.74
N PHE A 122 -1.60 -14.10 -10.65
CA PHE A 122 -2.46 -13.93 -11.82
C PHE A 122 -2.95 -12.49 -11.90
N ILE A 123 -2.94 -11.93 -13.08
CA ILE A 123 -3.41 -10.57 -13.34
C ILE A 123 -4.61 -10.61 -14.26
N ALA A 124 -5.69 -9.96 -13.85
CA ALA A 124 -6.86 -9.73 -14.69
C ALA A 124 -6.50 -8.67 -15.76
N LEU A 125 -6.47 -9.09 -17.01
CA LEU A 125 -6.14 -8.23 -18.14
C LEU A 125 -7.44 -7.69 -18.75
N GLY A 126 -7.69 -6.40 -18.54
CA GLY A 126 -8.89 -5.70 -19.02
C GLY A 126 -8.67 -4.99 -20.36
N GLN A 127 -9.52 -4.02 -20.64
CA GLN A 127 -9.52 -3.25 -21.89
C GLN A 127 -8.21 -2.49 -22.09
N MET A 128 -7.66 -1.86 -21.04
CA MET A 128 -6.38 -1.18 -21.05
C MET A 128 -5.26 -2.16 -20.69
N ASN A 129 -4.91 -3.03 -21.62
CA ASN A 129 -3.97 -4.13 -21.43
C ASN A 129 -2.61 -3.70 -20.83
N GLY A 130 -2.12 -2.50 -21.15
CA GLY A 130 -0.84 -1.98 -20.68
C GLY A 130 -0.71 -1.93 -19.17
N ALA A 131 -1.79 -1.59 -18.45
CA ALA A 131 -1.81 -1.55 -16.99
C ALA A 131 -1.55 -2.94 -16.38
N GLY A 132 -2.27 -3.96 -16.86
CA GLY A 132 -2.07 -5.34 -16.41
C GLY A 132 -0.69 -5.89 -16.76
N ILE A 133 -0.13 -5.54 -17.93
CA ILE A 133 1.25 -5.95 -18.32
C ILE A 133 2.30 -5.30 -17.43
N ILE A 134 2.13 -4.02 -17.06
CA ILE A 134 3.01 -3.33 -16.11
C ILE A 134 2.99 -4.04 -14.75
N ALA A 135 1.79 -4.33 -14.22
CA ALA A 135 1.64 -5.06 -12.96
C ALA A 135 2.30 -6.45 -13.01
N ALA A 136 2.16 -7.16 -14.13
CA ALA A 136 2.78 -8.46 -14.35
C ALA A 136 4.31 -8.39 -14.37
N ASN A 137 4.88 -7.44 -15.11
CA ASN A 137 6.33 -7.23 -15.17
C ASN A 137 6.89 -6.86 -13.80
N ALA A 138 6.19 -6.01 -13.04
CA ALA A 138 6.57 -5.64 -11.68
C ALA A 138 6.52 -6.84 -10.73
N SER A 139 5.49 -7.69 -10.84
CA SER A 139 5.39 -8.93 -10.05
C SER A 139 6.56 -9.88 -10.36
N HIS A 140 6.89 -10.07 -11.63
CA HIS A 140 8.01 -10.90 -12.03
C HIS A 140 9.35 -10.35 -11.52
N ALA A 141 9.57 -9.03 -11.68
CA ALA A 141 10.80 -8.35 -11.22
C ALA A 141 10.98 -8.40 -9.71
N MET A 142 9.86 -8.45 -8.93
CA MET A 142 9.89 -8.57 -7.47
C MET A 142 9.98 -10.02 -6.98
N GLY A 143 10.18 -10.97 -7.87
CA GLY A 143 10.55 -12.34 -7.52
C GLY A 143 9.39 -13.33 -7.44
N ALA A 144 8.18 -13.01 -7.91
CA ALA A 144 7.14 -14.01 -8.08
C ALA A 144 7.64 -15.16 -8.95
N GLY A 145 7.41 -16.41 -8.52
CA GLY A 145 7.93 -17.58 -9.21
C GLY A 145 7.28 -17.84 -10.57
N ARG A 146 6.01 -17.46 -10.69
CA ARG A 146 5.21 -17.51 -11.92
C ARG A 146 4.28 -16.31 -11.99
N VAL A 147 4.10 -15.78 -13.20
CA VAL A 147 3.14 -14.69 -13.45
C VAL A 147 2.31 -15.03 -14.68
N SER A 148 1.00 -15.00 -14.54
CA SER A 148 0.05 -15.29 -15.62
C SER A 148 -0.92 -14.13 -15.84
N LEU A 149 -1.18 -13.83 -17.09
CA LEU A 149 -2.22 -12.91 -17.53
C LEU A 149 -3.47 -13.70 -17.92
N VAL A 150 -4.64 -13.24 -17.48
CA VAL A 150 -5.93 -13.78 -17.88
C VAL A 150 -6.71 -12.66 -18.57
N LYS A 151 -6.91 -12.81 -19.89
CA LYS A 151 -7.68 -11.85 -20.67
C LYS A 151 -9.15 -11.98 -20.33
N LEU A 152 -9.78 -10.86 -20.00
CA LEU A 152 -11.20 -10.81 -19.66
C LEU A 152 -12.07 -10.51 -20.88
N PRO A 153 -13.31 -11.03 -20.91
CA PRO A 153 -14.26 -10.69 -21.96
C PRO A 153 -14.75 -9.24 -21.81
N LEU A 154 -14.89 -8.52 -22.93
CA LEU A 154 -15.52 -7.21 -22.96
C LEU A 154 -17.05 -7.35 -22.94
N GLN A 155 -17.77 -6.32 -22.46
CA GLN A 155 -19.24 -6.34 -22.34
C GLN A 155 -19.94 -6.50 -23.69
N ASN A 156 -19.39 -5.93 -24.75
CA ASN A 156 -19.99 -5.88 -26.07
C ASN A 156 -19.54 -7.00 -27.02
N GLY A 157 -18.81 -8.01 -26.53
CA GLY A 157 -18.43 -9.19 -27.33
C GLY A 157 -17.42 -8.90 -28.46
N VAL A 158 -17.07 -7.65 -28.69
CA VAL A 158 -16.12 -7.25 -29.74
C VAL A 158 -14.72 -7.33 -29.17
N CYS A 159 -14.04 -8.43 -29.40
CA CYS A 159 -12.59 -8.44 -29.32
C CYS A 159 -12.06 -7.59 -30.48
N GLU A 160 -11.76 -6.31 -30.24
CA GLU A 160 -11.01 -5.53 -31.23
C GLU A 160 -9.57 -6.08 -31.31
N ALA A 161 -9.42 -7.08 -32.18
CA ALA A 161 -8.15 -7.77 -32.42
C ALA A 161 -7.12 -6.92 -33.20
N LYS A 162 -7.37 -5.62 -33.40
CA LYS A 162 -6.55 -4.81 -34.32
C LYS A 162 -5.21 -4.34 -33.78
N ASN A 163 -4.97 -4.36 -32.45
CA ASN A 163 -3.66 -4.03 -31.85
C ASN A 163 -3.51 -4.73 -30.49
N GLU A 164 -3.38 -6.05 -30.46
CA GLU A 164 -3.01 -6.72 -29.22
C GLU A 164 -1.58 -6.31 -28.80
N PRO A 165 -1.38 -5.82 -27.58
CA PRO A 165 -0.03 -5.49 -27.12
C PRO A 165 0.81 -6.76 -27.10
N GLN A 166 2.05 -6.66 -27.52
CA GLN A 166 2.99 -7.77 -27.45
C GLN A 166 3.24 -8.11 -25.97
N ILE A 167 2.76 -9.28 -25.54
CA ILE A 167 2.99 -9.78 -24.19
C ILE A 167 4.43 -10.28 -24.07
N PRO A 168 5.21 -9.80 -23.11
CA PRO A 168 6.58 -10.28 -22.89
C PRO A 168 6.63 -11.81 -22.72
N PRO A 169 7.58 -12.52 -23.37
CA PRO A 169 7.65 -14.00 -23.34
C PRO A 169 7.83 -14.61 -21.95
N ILE A 170 8.28 -13.83 -20.97
CA ILE A 170 8.44 -14.26 -19.58
C ILE A 170 7.10 -14.37 -18.84
N LEU A 171 6.03 -13.80 -19.38
CA LEU A 171 4.68 -13.83 -18.80
C LEU A 171 3.87 -14.94 -19.45
N MET A 172 3.18 -15.72 -18.63
CA MET A 172 2.30 -16.78 -19.12
C MET A 172 0.91 -16.20 -19.46
N GLN A 173 0.24 -16.78 -20.44
CA GLN A 173 -1.16 -16.50 -20.74
C GLN A 173 -2.03 -17.68 -20.31
N LYS A 174 -3.16 -17.42 -19.68
CA LYS A 174 -4.10 -18.41 -19.20
C LYS A 174 -5.54 -17.97 -19.50
N ASN A 175 -6.44 -18.96 -19.62
CA ASN A 175 -7.85 -18.73 -19.88
C ASN A 175 -8.70 -18.72 -18.59
N SER A 176 -8.09 -18.96 -17.43
CA SER A 176 -8.77 -18.97 -16.13
C SER A 176 -7.80 -18.68 -15.00
N PHE A 177 -8.33 -18.32 -13.84
CA PHE A 177 -7.57 -18.06 -12.62
C PHE A 177 -7.27 -19.32 -11.78
N LYS A 178 -7.52 -20.50 -12.33
CA LYS A 178 -7.28 -21.75 -11.60
C LYS A 178 -5.81 -21.93 -11.24
N GLY A 179 -5.54 -22.13 -9.94
CA GLY A 179 -4.19 -22.30 -9.41
C GLY A 179 -3.46 -20.99 -9.11
N ALA A 180 -4.18 -19.89 -8.98
CA ALA A 180 -3.64 -18.63 -8.49
C ALA A 180 -3.40 -18.68 -6.99
N ASP A 181 -2.21 -18.27 -6.55
CA ASP A 181 -1.93 -17.96 -5.13
C ASP A 181 -2.40 -16.55 -4.79
N VAL A 182 -2.29 -15.64 -5.76
CA VAL A 182 -2.73 -14.24 -5.65
C VAL A 182 -3.34 -13.79 -6.98
N ILE A 183 -4.45 -13.06 -6.90
CA ILE A 183 -5.05 -12.37 -8.05
C ILE A 183 -4.88 -10.86 -7.88
N ILE A 184 -4.36 -10.19 -8.90
CA ILE A 184 -4.36 -8.73 -9.02
C ILE A 184 -5.48 -8.37 -9.99
N ALA A 185 -6.40 -7.51 -9.55
CA ALA A 185 -7.55 -7.10 -10.34
C ALA A 185 -7.87 -5.61 -10.14
N GLY A 186 -8.36 -4.97 -11.19
CA GLY A 186 -8.72 -3.55 -11.19
C GLY A 186 -7.89 -2.70 -12.14
N CYS A 187 -6.62 -3.04 -12.34
CA CYS A 187 -5.70 -2.29 -13.19
C CYS A 187 -6.19 -2.29 -14.66
N GLY A 188 -6.73 -1.17 -15.12
CA GLY A 188 -7.14 -0.96 -16.49
C GLY A 188 -8.24 -1.88 -16.98
N LEU A 189 -9.21 -2.21 -16.13
CA LEU A 189 -10.33 -3.08 -16.52
C LEU A 189 -11.21 -2.42 -17.60
N GLY A 190 -11.53 -1.12 -17.45
CA GLY A 190 -12.48 -0.45 -18.33
C GLY A 190 -13.81 -1.18 -18.36
N GLU A 191 -14.29 -1.53 -19.56
CA GLU A 191 -15.56 -2.26 -19.77
C GLU A 191 -15.45 -3.79 -19.65
N ALA A 192 -14.29 -4.32 -19.26
CA ALA A 192 -14.11 -5.75 -19.12
C ALA A 192 -14.90 -6.29 -17.91
N LYS A 193 -15.56 -7.44 -18.12
CA LYS A 193 -16.32 -8.13 -17.05
C LYS A 193 -15.35 -8.91 -16.18
N PHE A 194 -15.33 -8.57 -14.90
CA PHE A 194 -14.60 -9.33 -13.89
C PHE A 194 -15.57 -9.90 -12.86
N ASP A 195 -15.53 -11.23 -12.68
CA ASP A 195 -16.33 -11.91 -11.67
C ASP A 195 -15.65 -11.82 -10.30
N LEU A 196 -16.23 -11.06 -9.38
CA LEU A 196 -15.73 -10.88 -8.01
C LEU A 196 -15.68 -12.18 -7.20
N ASN A 197 -16.49 -13.19 -7.55
CA ASN A 197 -16.46 -14.50 -6.89
C ASN A 197 -15.10 -15.19 -7.02
N LEU A 198 -14.34 -14.90 -8.09
CA LEU A 198 -12.97 -15.39 -8.27
C LEU A 198 -12.02 -14.94 -7.12
N LEU A 199 -12.36 -13.84 -6.47
CA LEU A 199 -11.58 -13.32 -5.37
C LEU A 199 -11.95 -13.93 -4.01
N THR A 200 -13.09 -14.61 -3.86
CA THR A 200 -13.59 -15.07 -2.54
C THR A 200 -12.64 -16.02 -1.80
N ASN A 201 -11.96 -16.90 -2.51
CA ASN A 201 -11.08 -17.93 -1.94
C ASN A 201 -9.59 -17.73 -2.24
N THR A 202 -9.21 -16.61 -2.88
CA THR A 202 -7.83 -16.35 -3.30
C THR A 202 -7.35 -15.02 -2.75
N ARG A 203 -6.16 -14.95 -2.16
CA ARG A 203 -5.55 -13.67 -1.75
C ARG A 203 -5.51 -12.71 -2.92
N CYS A 204 -5.75 -11.42 -2.69
CA CYS A 204 -5.86 -10.49 -3.79
C CYS A 204 -5.34 -9.08 -3.50
N VAL A 205 -4.92 -8.42 -4.58
CA VAL A 205 -4.66 -6.98 -4.63
C VAL A 205 -5.69 -6.34 -5.55
N ILE A 206 -6.39 -5.35 -5.05
CA ILE A 206 -7.51 -4.68 -5.72
C ILE A 206 -7.16 -3.22 -5.91
N ASP A 207 -7.32 -2.71 -7.13
CA ASP A 207 -7.00 -1.32 -7.47
C ASP A 207 -8.02 -0.71 -8.44
N ALA A 208 -7.87 0.55 -8.71
CA ALA A 208 -8.48 1.31 -9.80
C ALA A 208 -10.00 1.03 -9.97
N ASP A 209 -10.40 0.48 -11.12
CA ASP A 209 -11.80 0.37 -11.52
C ASP A 209 -12.68 -0.42 -10.53
N LEU A 210 -12.10 -1.40 -9.83
CA LEU A 210 -12.83 -2.16 -8.81
C LEU A 210 -13.14 -1.35 -7.56
N CYS A 211 -12.39 -0.29 -7.27
CA CYS A 211 -12.66 0.57 -6.12
C CYS A 211 -13.99 1.35 -6.23
N TYR A 212 -14.53 1.47 -7.44
CA TYR A 212 -15.84 2.12 -7.68
C TYR A 212 -17.02 1.17 -7.54
N LYS A 213 -16.81 -0.15 -7.52
CA LYS A 213 -17.86 -1.16 -7.42
C LYS A 213 -18.35 -1.31 -5.98
N SER A 214 -19.65 -1.14 -5.74
CA SER A 214 -20.25 -1.35 -4.39
C SER A 214 -20.15 -2.79 -3.92
N GLU A 215 -20.24 -3.73 -4.84
CA GLU A 215 -20.22 -5.18 -4.61
C GLU A 215 -18.91 -5.66 -3.98
N ILE A 216 -17.82 -4.88 -4.13
CA ILE A 216 -16.55 -5.21 -3.52
C ILE A 216 -16.61 -5.19 -1.98
N LEU A 217 -17.54 -4.44 -1.39
CA LEU A 217 -17.66 -4.30 0.06
C LEU A 217 -17.99 -5.62 0.75
N GLU A 218 -18.78 -6.49 0.13
CA GLU A 218 -19.08 -7.83 0.65
C GLU A 218 -17.79 -8.64 0.78
N LEU A 219 -16.93 -8.58 -0.23
CA LEU A 219 -15.61 -9.20 -0.20
C LEU A 219 -14.74 -8.64 0.93
N LEU A 220 -14.78 -7.33 1.16
CA LEU A 220 -13.97 -6.67 2.19
C LEU A 220 -14.44 -6.99 3.62
N CYS A 221 -15.73 -7.31 3.84
CA CYS A 221 -16.28 -7.65 5.14
C CYS A 221 -15.86 -9.03 5.66
N GLY A 222 -15.81 -10.02 4.77
CA GLY A 222 -15.74 -11.44 5.17
C GLY A 222 -14.39 -12.09 4.99
N LYS A 223 -13.40 -11.44 4.35
CA LYS A 223 -12.21 -12.11 3.85
C LYS A 223 -10.90 -11.62 4.42
N ASN A 224 -10.04 -12.58 4.78
CA ASN A 224 -8.62 -12.33 5.05
C ASN A 224 -7.80 -12.35 3.74
N GLY A 225 -6.72 -11.58 3.68
CA GLY A 225 -5.80 -11.64 2.55
C GLY A 225 -6.12 -10.65 1.42
N VAL A 226 -6.96 -9.64 1.68
CA VAL A 226 -7.27 -8.57 0.74
C VAL A 226 -6.39 -7.35 1.01
N ILE A 227 -5.78 -6.84 -0.05
CA ILE A 227 -5.09 -5.55 -0.06
C ILE A 227 -5.80 -4.67 -1.09
N ILE A 228 -6.17 -3.46 -0.69
CA ILE A 228 -6.80 -2.49 -1.59
C ILE A 228 -5.94 -1.24 -1.67
N THR A 229 -5.72 -0.72 -2.91
CA THR A 229 -4.70 0.32 -3.17
C THR A 229 -5.28 1.60 -3.77
N PRO A 230 -6.32 2.22 -3.19
CA PRO A 230 -6.98 3.37 -3.80
C PRO A 230 -6.10 4.62 -3.79
N HIS A 231 -6.25 5.45 -4.84
CA HIS A 231 -5.89 6.86 -4.76
C HIS A 231 -7.03 7.68 -4.10
N PRO A 232 -6.84 8.97 -3.74
CA PRO A 232 -7.86 9.72 -2.99
C PRO A 232 -9.25 9.75 -3.64
N LYS A 233 -9.37 9.85 -4.98
CA LYS A 233 -10.66 9.86 -5.67
C LYS A 233 -11.37 8.49 -5.59
N GLU A 234 -10.64 7.39 -5.77
CA GLU A 234 -11.15 6.02 -5.58
C GLU A 234 -11.58 5.79 -4.13
N PHE A 235 -10.82 6.36 -3.19
CA PHE A 235 -11.14 6.25 -1.77
C PHE A 235 -12.42 7.01 -1.40
N CYS A 236 -12.71 8.17 -2.04
CA CYS A 236 -14.01 8.83 -1.91
C CYS A 236 -15.16 7.89 -2.26
N ALA A 237 -15.05 7.17 -3.40
CA ALA A 237 -16.09 6.23 -3.83
C ALA A 237 -16.25 5.08 -2.82
N LEU A 238 -15.14 4.50 -2.35
CA LEU A 238 -15.18 3.45 -1.32
C LEU A 238 -15.82 3.91 -0.02
N LEU A 239 -15.53 5.12 0.46
CA LEU A 239 -16.12 5.67 1.68
C LEU A 239 -17.63 5.90 1.51
N LYS A 240 -18.06 6.42 0.34
CA LYS A 240 -19.47 6.61 0.01
C LYS A 240 -20.20 5.28 -0.06
N ASN A 241 -19.72 4.33 -0.83
CA ASN A 241 -20.30 3.01 -0.97
C ASN A 241 -20.38 2.27 0.39
N ALA A 242 -19.37 2.44 1.23
CA ALA A 242 -19.29 1.85 2.56
C ALA A 242 -20.21 2.54 3.62
N ASN A 243 -20.94 3.59 3.25
CA ASN A 243 -21.73 4.42 4.18
C ASN A 243 -20.87 4.91 5.38
N ILE A 244 -19.60 5.28 5.12
CA ILE A 244 -18.69 5.85 6.11
C ILE A 244 -18.75 7.37 6.06
N ALA A 245 -18.63 7.95 4.86
CA ALA A 245 -18.72 9.37 4.61
C ALA A 245 -18.91 9.65 3.10
N GLU A 246 -19.62 10.71 2.79
CA GLU A 246 -19.65 11.30 1.46
C GLU A 246 -18.80 12.58 1.50
N VAL A 247 -17.60 12.49 0.93
CA VAL A 247 -16.55 13.52 1.06
C VAL A 247 -15.86 13.77 -0.27
N SER A 248 -15.36 14.99 -0.45
CA SER A 248 -14.54 15.39 -1.56
C SER A 248 -13.09 14.91 -1.41
N VAL A 249 -12.33 14.91 -2.51
CA VAL A 249 -10.89 14.63 -2.48
C VAL A 249 -10.14 15.60 -1.55
N ARG A 250 -10.56 16.88 -1.50
CA ARG A 250 -9.97 17.90 -0.62
C ARG A 250 -10.16 17.54 0.85
N GLU A 251 -11.35 17.11 1.23
CA GLU A 251 -11.65 16.71 2.62
C GLU A 251 -10.89 15.44 3.01
N ILE A 252 -10.75 14.47 2.08
CA ILE A 252 -9.87 13.32 2.31
C ILE A 252 -8.44 13.76 2.54
N GLN A 253 -7.89 14.63 1.69
CA GLN A 253 -6.51 15.11 1.84
C GLN A 253 -6.25 15.80 3.18
N GLN A 254 -7.26 16.50 3.72
CA GLN A 254 -7.17 17.13 5.04
C GLN A 254 -7.26 16.15 6.19
N ASN A 255 -7.93 14.99 6.00
CA ASN A 255 -8.28 14.06 7.06
C ASN A 255 -7.88 12.60 6.76
N ARG A 256 -6.80 12.38 5.99
CA ARG A 256 -6.38 11.06 5.48
C ARG A 256 -6.22 10.02 6.59
N PHE A 257 -5.58 10.40 7.69
CA PHE A 257 -5.34 9.51 8.81
C PHE A 257 -6.66 9.05 9.46
N TYR A 258 -7.61 9.97 9.64
CA TYR A 258 -8.92 9.66 10.21
C TYR A 258 -9.69 8.68 9.33
N PHE A 259 -9.83 8.97 8.04
CA PHE A 259 -10.60 8.12 7.14
C PHE A 259 -9.93 6.77 6.89
N ALA A 260 -8.61 6.71 6.74
CA ALA A 260 -7.87 5.47 6.58
C ALA A 260 -8.03 4.56 7.80
N ARG A 261 -7.96 5.13 9.01
CA ARG A 261 -8.21 4.42 10.27
C ARG A 261 -9.63 3.88 10.32
N LYS A 262 -10.62 4.75 10.10
CA LYS A 262 -12.05 4.39 10.17
C LYS A 262 -12.38 3.27 9.18
N PHE A 263 -11.84 3.33 7.96
CA PHE A 263 -12.05 2.31 6.94
C PHE A 263 -11.41 0.97 7.35
N SER A 264 -10.14 0.98 7.75
CA SER A 264 -9.41 -0.25 8.12
C SER A 264 -9.87 -0.87 9.44
N THR A 265 -10.58 -0.13 10.28
CA THR A 265 -11.25 -0.68 11.48
C THR A 265 -12.57 -1.36 11.11
N LYS A 266 -13.31 -0.79 10.12
CA LYS A 266 -14.59 -1.34 9.68
C LYS A 266 -14.42 -2.62 8.86
N PHE A 267 -13.40 -2.67 8.00
CA PHE A 267 -13.16 -3.78 7.09
C PHE A 267 -11.89 -4.55 7.46
N ASN A 268 -11.91 -5.87 7.32
CA ASN A 268 -10.76 -6.73 7.61
C ASN A 268 -9.77 -6.77 6.41
N VAL A 269 -9.33 -5.59 5.97
CA VAL A 269 -8.45 -5.41 4.80
C VAL A 269 -7.21 -4.62 5.16
N THR A 270 -6.17 -4.76 4.33
CA THR A 270 -5.04 -3.85 4.34
C THR A 270 -5.27 -2.77 3.29
N LEU A 271 -5.46 -1.54 3.74
CA LEU A 271 -5.63 -0.37 2.88
C LEU A 271 -4.26 0.26 2.58
N VAL A 272 -3.99 0.54 1.31
CA VAL A 272 -2.85 1.34 0.84
C VAL A 272 -3.40 2.61 0.21
N LEU A 273 -3.60 3.66 0.98
CA LEU A 273 -4.08 4.94 0.48
C LEU A 273 -2.93 5.71 -0.17
N LYS A 274 -2.92 5.69 -1.51
CA LYS A 274 -1.89 6.34 -2.34
C LYS A 274 -1.87 7.86 -2.12
N GLY A 275 -0.68 8.47 -2.20
CA GLY A 275 -0.47 9.91 -2.07
C GLY A 275 1.01 10.25 -1.93
N ALA A 276 1.32 11.53 -1.71
CA ALA A 276 2.68 12.02 -1.54
C ALA A 276 3.40 11.34 -0.36
N ASN A 277 2.65 11.06 0.72
CA ASN A 277 3.00 10.13 1.79
C ASN A 277 1.95 9.02 1.79
N THR A 278 2.27 7.85 1.26
CA THR A 278 1.33 6.72 1.24
C THR A 278 1.04 6.24 2.66
N LEU A 279 -0.23 6.04 2.97
CA LEU A 279 -0.67 5.47 4.25
C LEU A 279 -1.04 4.00 4.05
N ILE A 280 -0.45 3.12 4.83
CA ILE A 280 -0.87 1.74 4.94
C ILE A 280 -1.67 1.61 6.24
N ALA A 281 -2.93 1.21 6.14
CA ALA A 281 -3.79 1.07 7.31
C ALA A 281 -4.31 -0.37 7.42
N ASN A 282 -4.25 -0.92 8.63
CA ASN A 282 -4.74 -2.25 8.94
C ASN A 282 -5.24 -2.29 10.39
N LYS A 283 -6.49 -2.70 10.57
CA LYS A 283 -7.11 -2.81 11.91
C LYS A 283 -6.94 -1.54 12.79
N GLY A 284 -7.01 -0.36 12.17
CA GLY A 284 -6.87 0.93 12.86
C GLY A 284 -5.43 1.40 13.06
N GLU A 285 -4.43 0.56 12.90
CA GLU A 285 -3.02 0.98 12.88
C GLU A 285 -2.68 1.62 11.52
N ILE A 286 -1.82 2.65 11.52
CA ILE A 286 -1.37 3.35 10.32
C ILE A 286 0.15 3.34 10.22
N TYR A 287 0.65 2.97 9.05
CA TYR A 287 2.07 3.00 8.71
C TYR A 287 2.27 4.04 7.60
N VAL A 288 3.10 5.04 7.86
CA VAL A 288 3.36 6.16 6.95
C VAL A 288 4.61 5.88 6.13
N MET A 289 4.47 5.71 4.83
CA MET A 289 5.57 5.60 3.88
C MET A 289 5.88 6.99 3.29
N ALA A 290 6.87 7.68 3.86
CA ALA A 290 7.25 9.05 3.48
C ALA A 290 8.42 9.12 2.47
N HIS A 291 8.82 7.98 1.90
CA HIS A 291 9.96 7.89 0.98
C HIS A 291 9.59 8.10 -0.50
N GLY A 292 8.36 8.47 -0.83
CA GLY A 292 7.93 8.77 -2.20
C GLY A 292 8.70 9.95 -2.83
N THR A 293 8.60 10.07 -4.14
CA THR A 293 9.11 11.18 -4.94
C THR A 293 8.02 11.63 -5.92
N SER A 294 8.02 12.90 -6.32
CA SER A 294 7.11 13.46 -7.34
C SER A 294 7.20 12.74 -8.69
N ALA A 295 8.36 12.15 -9.01
CA ALA A 295 8.55 11.33 -10.21
C ALA A 295 7.57 10.15 -10.32
N LEU A 296 7.01 9.68 -9.20
CA LEU A 296 5.99 8.62 -9.18
C LEU A 296 4.59 9.08 -9.61
N ALA A 297 4.36 10.39 -9.77
CA ALA A 297 3.10 10.95 -10.24
C ALA A 297 2.95 10.82 -11.76
N LYS A 298 2.98 9.58 -12.27
CA LYS A 298 2.92 9.25 -13.69
C LYS A 298 2.10 7.96 -13.91
N GLY A 299 1.43 7.85 -15.05
CA GLY A 299 0.66 6.66 -15.41
C GLY A 299 1.50 5.38 -15.36
N GLY A 300 0.90 4.28 -14.91
CA GLY A 300 1.59 3.00 -14.76
C GLY A 300 2.29 2.80 -13.41
N SER A 301 2.57 3.88 -12.65
CA SER A 301 3.23 3.77 -11.34
C SER A 301 2.37 3.00 -10.33
N GLY A 302 1.05 3.22 -10.32
CA GLY A 302 0.10 2.48 -9.48
C GLY A 302 0.03 1.01 -9.85
N ASP A 303 0.02 0.70 -11.15
CA ASP A 303 -0.01 -0.68 -11.65
C ASP A 303 1.27 -1.43 -11.25
N ALA A 304 2.43 -0.79 -11.37
CA ALA A 304 3.70 -1.33 -10.89
C ALA A 304 3.67 -1.60 -9.38
N LEU A 305 3.09 -0.69 -8.57
CA LEU A 305 2.91 -0.89 -7.13
C LEU A 305 2.06 -2.12 -6.82
N CYS A 306 0.93 -2.30 -7.52
CA CYS A 306 0.06 -3.48 -7.38
C CYS A 306 0.83 -4.77 -7.67
N GLY A 307 1.63 -4.77 -8.74
CA GLY A 307 2.49 -5.89 -9.11
C GLY A 307 3.50 -6.25 -8.02
N VAL A 308 4.19 -5.24 -7.48
CA VAL A 308 5.18 -5.42 -6.39
C VAL A 308 4.51 -5.98 -5.14
N ILE A 309 3.38 -5.41 -4.71
CA ILE A 309 2.63 -5.90 -3.54
C ILE A 309 2.14 -7.33 -3.76
N GLY A 310 1.59 -7.64 -4.95
CA GLY A 310 1.11 -8.97 -5.29
C GLY A 310 2.22 -10.02 -5.27
N ALA A 311 3.43 -9.67 -5.68
CA ALA A 311 4.58 -10.56 -5.62
C ALA A 311 4.98 -10.91 -4.17
N TYR A 312 5.00 -9.93 -3.26
CA TYR A 312 5.22 -10.20 -1.83
C TYR A 312 4.14 -11.13 -1.26
N LEU A 313 2.88 -10.83 -1.58
CA LEU A 313 1.75 -11.61 -1.10
C LEU A 313 1.81 -13.07 -1.61
N ALA A 314 2.19 -13.28 -2.87
CA ALA A 314 2.35 -14.61 -3.48
C ALA A 314 3.49 -15.42 -2.84
N GLN A 315 4.56 -14.75 -2.43
CA GLN A 315 5.70 -15.36 -1.74
C GLN A 315 5.45 -15.63 -0.24
N GLY A 316 4.19 -15.52 0.24
CA GLY A 316 3.80 -15.92 1.57
C GLY A 316 3.85 -14.84 2.64
N PHE A 317 4.21 -13.60 2.30
CA PHE A 317 4.13 -12.49 3.25
C PHE A 317 2.66 -12.24 3.66
N SER A 318 2.45 -11.76 4.88
CA SER A 318 1.12 -11.34 5.32
C SER A 318 0.63 -10.13 4.51
N PRO A 319 -0.67 -9.86 4.42
CA PRO A 319 -1.19 -8.69 3.69
C PRO A 319 -0.57 -7.38 4.14
N LEU A 320 -0.46 -7.16 5.45
CA LEU A 320 0.17 -5.97 6.02
C LEU A 320 1.66 -5.88 5.63
N SER A 321 2.40 -6.98 5.80
CA SER A 321 3.82 -7.01 5.45
C SER A 321 4.04 -6.83 3.94
N SER A 322 3.17 -7.40 3.09
CA SER A 322 3.21 -7.22 1.63
C SER A 322 2.98 -5.77 1.23
N ALA A 323 2.00 -5.10 1.85
CA ALA A 323 1.72 -3.70 1.59
C ALA A 323 2.87 -2.79 2.05
N ILE A 324 3.44 -3.00 3.23
CA ILE A 324 4.57 -2.23 3.75
C ILE A 324 5.81 -2.41 2.87
N ASN A 325 6.23 -3.66 2.64
CA ASN A 325 7.42 -3.93 1.86
C ASN A 325 7.23 -3.53 0.38
N GLY A 326 6.05 -3.77 -0.18
CA GLY A 326 5.73 -3.38 -1.55
C GLY A 326 5.79 -1.88 -1.77
N THR A 327 5.22 -1.08 -0.87
CA THR A 327 5.28 0.39 -0.98
C THR A 327 6.69 0.94 -0.77
N LEU A 328 7.45 0.39 0.18
CA LEU A 328 8.85 0.76 0.39
C LEU A 328 9.70 0.39 -0.82
N ALA A 329 9.60 -0.86 -1.31
CA ALA A 329 10.35 -1.33 -2.47
C ALA A 329 10.07 -0.46 -3.70
N HIS A 330 8.79 -0.18 -4.00
CA HIS A 330 8.38 0.65 -5.12
C HIS A 330 8.98 2.07 -5.04
N ALA A 331 8.87 2.74 -3.89
CA ALA A 331 9.40 4.09 -3.71
C ALA A 331 10.94 4.14 -3.76
N LEU A 332 11.60 3.14 -3.17
CA LEU A 332 13.07 3.06 -3.17
C LEU A 332 13.60 2.67 -4.55
N ALA A 333 12.90 1.79 -5.29
CA ALA A 333 13.22 1.43 -6.67
C ALA A 333 13.19 2.66 -7.59
N ALA A 334 12.15 3.50 -7.49
CA ALA A 334 12.09 4.76 -8.24
C ALA A 334 13.31 5.66 -7.98
N LYS A 335 13.69 5.85 -6.71
CA LYS A 335 14.88 6.63 -6.33
C LYS A 335 16.19 6.00 -6.82
N LYS A 336 16.28 4.66 -6.81
CA LYS A 336 17.43 3.94 -7.35
C LYS A 336 17.51 4.11 -8.86
N ALA A 337 16.38 4.02 -9.58
CA ALA A 337 16.33 4.22 -11.03
C ALA A 337 16.80 5.63 -11.41
N LEU A 338 16.24 6.67 -10.80
CA LEU A 338 16.67 8.07 -11.03
C LEU A 338 18.19 8.21 -10.87
N LYS A 339 18.74 7.66 -9.78
CA LYS A 339 20.18 7.77 -9.49
C LYS A 339 21.05 6.92 -10.44
N LYS A 340 20.69 5.66 -10.66
CA LYS A 340 21.51 4.70 -11.45
C LYS A 340 21.45 4.99 -12.93
N MET A 341 20.30 5.38 -13.45
CA MET A 341 20.11 5.68 -14.87
C MET A 341 20.43 7.15 -15.19
N ARG A 342 20.69 8.00 -14.17
CA ARG A 342 20.99 9.44 -14.32
C ARG A 342 19.91 10.17 -15.11
N ILE A 343 18.64 9.81 -14.87
CA ILE A 343 17.47 10.46 -15.48
C ILE A 343 16.83 11.47 -14.54
N ASN A 344 16.20 12.49 -15.11
CA ASN A 344 15.44 13.47 -14.34
C ASN A 344 14.09 12.89 -13.90
N ASP A 345 13.48 13.53 -12.91
CA ASP A 345 12.23 13.07 -12.28
C ASP A 345 11.05 13.02 -13.26
N TYR A 346 10.94 13.97 -14.18
CA TYR A 346 9.91 13.99 -15.23
C TYR A 346 10.04 12.82 -16.24
N ALA A 347 11.23 12.25 -16.40
CA ALA A 347 11.49 11.19 -17.36
C ALA A 347 11.20 9.78 -16.82
N LEU A 348 11.13 9.62 -15.49
CA LEU A 348 10.87 8.32 -14.87
C LEU A 348 9.53 7.73 -15.35
N ASP A 349 9.53 6.47 -15.76
CA ASP A 349 8.34 5.72 -16.10
C ASP A 349 8.20 4.41 -15.30
N ALA A 350 7.11 3.68 -15.52
CA ALA A 350 6.85 2.42 -14.81
C ALA A 350 7.91 1.34 -15.09
N ASN A 351 8.47 1.29 -16.32
CA ASN A 351 9.51 0.34 -16.66
C ASN A 351 10.81 0.64 -15.92
N ASP A 352 11.11 1.93 -15.71
CA ASP A 352 12.28 2.34 -14.96
C ASP A 352 12.15 1.99 -13.48
N ILE A 353 10.94 2.13 -12.90
CA ILE A 353 10.65 1.66 -11.55
C ILE A 353 10.90 0.15 -11.45
N ILE A 354 10.39 -0.63 -12.43
CA ILE A 354 10.59 -2.08 -12.49
C ILE A 354 12.08 -2.45 -12.60
N LYS A 355 12.85 -1.73 -13.43
CA LYS A 355 14.31 -1.89 -13.47
C LYS A 355 14.94 -1.54 -12.12
N GLY A 356 14.44 -0.50 -11.47
CA GLY A 356 14.91 -0.04 -10.17
C GLY A 356 14.81 -1.09 -9.06
N LEU A 357 13.84 -2.02 -9.14
CA LEU A 357 13.69 -3.14 -8.20
C LEU A 357 14.92 -4.04 -8.15
N LYS A 358 15.64 -4.18 -9.27
CA LYS A 358 16.86 -5.00 -9.36
C LYS A 358 18.05 -4.44 -8.57
N TRP A 359 17.96 -3.20 -8.10
CA TRP A 359 19.04 -2.51 -7.38
C TRP A 359 18.72 -2.27 -5.90
N LEU A 360 17.65 -2.88 -5.36
CA LEU A 360 17.28 -2.83 -3.94
C LEU A 360 18.13 -3.79 -3.05
#